data_8f4c69b307f50b3ae54053f861543cb4
#
_entry.id   8f4c69b307f50b3ae54053f861543cb4
#
_cell.length_a   1.000
_cell.length_b   1.000
_cell.length_c   1.000
_cell.angle_alpha   90.00
_cell.angle_beta   90.00
_cell.angle_gamma   90.00
#
_symmetry.space_group_name_H-M   'P 1'
#
loop_
_entity.id
_entity.type
_entity.pdbx_description
1 polymer ?
#
loop_
_entity_poly.entity_id
_entity_poly.type
_entity_poly.pdbx_seq_one_letter_code
_entity_poly.pdbx_strand_id
1 'polypeptide(L)'
;MSNSIRSIRKRRTIRNYDPDWKIPKEQLDKIMHAAVISPTACDFQGQDFLVVTNKEKLAKLEEAVIGSLPDDDFKKHFVERKERHGVNNVVTCDAPIVVLIYKNERANEDWVKIDVGIASMSIMMAAQNFGIESMCLGVVATKDTQEKCEELFGLKKGSLLLGVALGKPKGKSELRERVTKCKVSYLE
;
A
#
# COMPACT_ATOMS: atom_id res chain seq x y z
N MET A 1 -6.67 -8.11 26.04
CA MET A 1 -6.74 -8.22 24.58
C MET A 1 -5.32 -8.21 24.07
N SER A 2 -4.91 -9.19 23.23
CA SER A 2 -3.54 -9.27 22.71
C SER A 2 -3.19 -8.01 21.89
N ASN A 3 -1.89 -7.65 21.85
CA ASN A 3 -1.44 -6.48 21.06
C ASN A 3 -1.83 -6.61 19.58
N SER A 4 -1.84 -7.83 19.03
CA SER A 4 -2.20 -8.10 17.63
C SER A 4 -3.67 -7.74 17.32
N ILE A 5 -4.63 -8.18 18.14
CA ILE A 5 -6.06 -7.85 17.96
C ILE A 5 -6.28 -6.34 18.10
N ARG A 6 -5.59 -5.71 19.05
CA ARG A 6 -5.66 -4.26 19.23
C ARG A 6 -5.18 -3.52 17.99
N SER A 7 -4.06 -3.95 17.39
CA SER A 7 -3.50 -3.36 16.17
C SER A 7 -4.44 -3.55 14.97
N ILE A 8 -5.03 -4.75 14.78
CA ILE A 8 -6.03 -5.01 13.74
C ILE A 8 -7.23 -4.06 13.87
N ARG A 9 -7.74 -3.87 15.08
CA ARG A 9 -8.87 -2.96 15.34
C ARG A 9 -8.49 -1.49 15.13
N LYS A 10 -7.29 -1.09 15.50
CA LYS A 10 -6.80 0.29 15.42
C LYS A 10 -6.44 0.70 14.00
N ARG A 11 -5.87 -0.21 13.21
CA ARG A 11 -5.48 0.08 11.82
C ARG A 11 -6.65 0.62 11.00
N ARG A 12 -6.45 1.76 10.37
CA ARG A 12 -7.40 2.38 9.43
C ARG A 12 -6.66 2.77 8.14
N THR A 13 -7.42 2.94 7.07
CA THR A 13 -6.89 3.52 5.84
C THR A 13 -6.82 5.03 6.00
N ILE A 14 -5.61 5.57 6.05
CA ILE A 14 -5.35 7.01 6.17
C ILE A 14 -5.09 7.59 4.78
N ARG A 15 -5.56 8.82 4.53
CA ARG A 15 -5.46 9.49 3.23
C ARG A 15 -5.00 10.95 3.34
N ASN A 16 -4.24 11.26 4.37
CA ASN A 16 -3.58 12.55 4.57
C ASN A 16 -2.33 12.36 5.41
N TYR A 17 -1.20 12.23 4.76
CA TYR A 17 0.07 12.02 5.46
C TYR A 17 0.88 13.31 5.53
N ASP A 18 1.81 13.37 6.48
CA ASP A 18 2.84 14.38 6.55
C ASP A 18 3.97 14.03 5.57
N PRO A 19 4.15 14.78 4.46
CA PRO A 19 5.15 14.48 3.44
C PRO A 19 6.60 14.69 3.91
N ASP A 20 6.80 15.41 5.01
CA ASP A 20 8.11 15.73 5.54
C ASP A 20 8.53 14.79 6.68
N TRP A 21 7.59 13.99 7.16
CA TRP A 21 7.89 13.00 8.17
C TRP A 21 8.86 11.93 7.64
N LYS A 22 9.87 11.60 8.46
CA LYS A 22 10.88 10.59 8.14
C LYS A 22 10.76 9.40 9.08
N ILE A 23 10.70 8.21 8.53
CA ILE A 23 10.76 6.98 9.32
C ILE A 23 12.20 6.73 9.78
N PRO A 24 12.43 6.40 11.08
CA PRO A 24 13.71 5.87 11.51
C PRO A 24 14.02 4.56 10.77
N LYS A 25 15.23 4.45 10.23
CA LYS A 25 15.65 3.29 9.43
C LYS A 25 15.39 1.96 10.14
N GLU A 26 15.70 1.88 11.43
CA GLU A 26 15.49 0.68 12.25
C GLU A 26 14.00 0.25 12.27
N GLN A 27 13.07 1.21 12.33
CA GLN A 27 11.63 0.89 12.29
C GLN A 27 11.21 0.39 10.91
N LEU A 28 11.72 1.02 9.84
CA LEU A 28 11.47 0.58 8.48
C LEU A 28 12.00 -0.82 8.24
N ASP A 29 13.23 -1.12 8.68
CA ASP A 29 13.84 -2.44 8.56
C ASP A 29 13.00 -3.51 9.29
N LYS A 30 12.48 -3.21 10.49
CA LYS A 30 11.57 -4.12 11.22
C LYS A 30 10.25 -4.34 10.50
N ILE A 31 9.69 -3.30 9.88
CA ILE A 31 8.47 -3.42 9.07
C ILE A 31 8.72 -4.29 7.85
N MET A 32 9.82 -4.07 7.14
CA MET A 32 10.17 -4.85 5.97
C MET A 32 10.53 -6.30 6.33
N HIS A 33 11.18 -6.51 7.46
CA HIS A 33 11.42 -7.87 7.95
C HIS A 33 10.12 -8.65 8.17
N ALA A 34 9.09 -8.01 8.74
CA ALA A 34 7.77 -8.64 8.91
C ALA A 34 7.13 -9.02 7.55
N ALA A 35 7.37 -8.26 6.49
CA ALA A 35 6.93 -8.59 5.14
C ALA A 35 7.66 -9.82 4.58
N VAL A 36 8.98 -9.84 4.73
CA VAL A 36 9.85 -10.90 4.18
C VAL A 36 9.58 -12.27 4.85
N ILE A 37 9.32 -12.28 6.16
CA ILE A 37 9.02 -13.52 6.90
C ILE A 37 7.54 -13.92 6.83
N SER A 38 6.71 -13.22 6.07
CA SER A 38 5.30 -13.60 5.90
C SER A 38 5.19 -14.96 5.20
N PRO A 39 4.25 -15.81 5.61
CA PRO A 39 4.08 -17.11 4.97
C PRO A 39 3.69 -16.96 3.50
N THR A 40 4.18 -17.87 2.67
CA THR A 40 3.84 -17.98 1.24
C THR A 40 3.42 -19.42 0.92
N ALA A 41 2.60 -19.58 -0.12
CA ALA A 41 2.19 -20.90 -0.58
C ALA A 41 3.43 -21.73 -0.91
N CYS A 42 3.50 -22.95 -0.37
CA CYS A 42 4.61 -23.91 -0.59
C CYS A 42 6.01 -23.29 -0.40
N ASP A 43 6.14 -22.26 0.40
CA ASP A 43 7.38 -21.50 0.59
C ASP A 43 8.01 -20.97 -0.71
N PHE A 44 7.19 -20.62 -1.69
CA PHE A 44 7.67 -20.10 -2.98
C PHE A 44 8.43 -18.77 -2.82
N GLN A 45 8.06 -17.94 -1.84
CA GLN A 45 8.64 -16.60 -1.64
C GLN A 45 8.71 -15.81 -2.96
N GLY A 46 7.59 -15.85 -3.69
CA GLY A 46 7.45 -15.37 -5.07
C GLY A 46 7.28 -13.86 -5.23
N GLN A 47 7.42 -13.09 -4.16
CA GLN A 47 7.32 -11.64 -4.16
C GLN A 47 8.59 -10.96 -3.65
N ASP A 48 8.92 -9.83 -4.24
CA ASP A 48 9.95 -8.91 -3.79
C ASP A 48 9.34 -7.54 -3.46
N PHE A 49 10.11 -6.71 -2.75
CA PHE A 49 9.66 -5.43 -2.22
C PHE A 49 10.61 -4.32 -2.65
N LEU A 50 10.06 -3.24 -3.22
CA LEU A 50 10.80 -2.00 -3.49
C LEU A 50 10.28 -0.90 -2.58
N VAL A 51 11.13 -0.41 -1.68
CA VAL A 51 10.81 0.71 -0.79
C VAL A 51 11.19 2.02 -1.47
N VAL A 52 10.20 2.85 -1.75
CA VAL A 52 10.36 4.14 -2.41
C VAL A 52 10.20 5.25 -1.38
N THR A 53 11.27 6.02 -1.14
CA THR A 53 11.29 7.21 -0.27
C THR A 53 11.71 8.47 -1.03
N ASN A 54 12.06 8.34 -2.30
CA ASN A 54 12.47 9.46 -3.14
C ASN A 54 11.25 10.30 -3.55
N LYS A 55 11.21 11.55 -3.13
CA LYS A 55 10.09 12.48 -3.35
C LYS A 55 9.77 12.69 -4.85
N GLU A 56 10.79 12.79 -5.70
CA GLU A 56 10.60 12.95 -7.15
C GLU A 56 9.96 11.70 -7.77
N LYS A 57 10.38 10.51 -7.35
CA LYS A 57 9.79 9.25 -7.81
C LYS A 57 8.34 9.12 -7.35
N LEU A 58 8.01 9.56 -6.13
CA LEU A 58 6.62 9.57 -5.62
C LEU A 58 5.74 10.58 -6.38
N ALA A 59 6.27 11.74 -6.77
CA ALA A 59 5.56 12.68 -7.64
C ALA A 59 5.32 12.09 -9.04
N LYS A 60 6.35 11.50 -9.65
CA LYS A 60 6.23 10.81 -10.95
C LYS A 60 5.28 9.61 -10.91
N LEU A 61 5.12 8.95 -9.76
CA LEU A 61 4.13 7.89 -9.58
C LEU A 61 2.70 8.43 -9.72
N GLU A 62 2.42 9.61 -9.18
CA GLU A 62 1.12 10.27 -9.39
C GLU A 62 0.89 10.57 -10.86
N GLU A 63 1.88 11.17 -11.54
CA GLU A 63 1.79 11.49 -12.97
C GLU A 63 1.54 10.23 -13.81
N ALA A 64 2.26 9.14 -13.54
CA ALA A 64 2.11 7.86 -14.22
C ALA A 64 0.72 7.26 -14.03
N VAL A 65 0.20 7.29 -12.79
CA VAL A 65 -1.13 6.78 -12.49
C VAL A 65 -2.22 7.63 -13.13
N ILE A 66 -2.24 8.95 -12.88
CA ILE A 66 -3.29 9.85 -13.36
C ILE A 66 -3.28 9.93 -14.90
N GLY A 67 -2.09 9.96 -15.51
CA GLY A 67 -1.92 9.99 -16.96
C GLY A 67 -2.40 8.72 -17.68
N SER A 68 -2.50 7.59 -16.96
CA SER A 68 -2.92 6.29 -17.51
C SER A 68 -4.39 5.96 -17.25
N LEU A 69 -5.12 6.79 -16.50
CA LEU A 69 -6.53 6.53 -16.24
C LEU A 69 -7.38 6.69 -17.51
N PRO A 70 -8.34 5.78 -17.76
CA PRO A 70 -9.01 5.65 -19.05
C PRO A 70 -9.99 6.77 -19.35
N ASP A 71 -10.57 7.41 -18.35
CA ASP A 71 -11.63 8.41 -18.53
C ASP A 71 -11.58 9.54 -17.52
N ASP A 72 -12.34 10.60 -17.82
CA ASP A 72 -12.38 11.80 -16.99
C ASP A 72 -13.15 11.61 -15.68
N ASP A 73 -14.06 10.64 -15.58
CA ASP A 73 -14.81 10.36 -14.35
C ASP A 73 -13.88 9.77 -13.28
N PHE A 74 -12.99 8.87 -13.67
CA PHE A 74 -11.94 8.37 -12.76
C PHE A 74 -11.00 9.49 -12.32
N LYS A 75 -10.55 10.35 -13.26
CA LYS A 75 -9.71 11.51 -12.93
C LYS A 75 -10.42 12.46 -11.98
N LYS A 76 -11.70 12.77 -12.23
CA LYS A 76 -12.52 13.60 -11.36
C LYS A 76 -12.59 13.05 -9.93
N HIS A 77 -12.74 11.73 -9.76
CA HIS A 77 -12.71 11.11 -8.43
C HIS A 77 -11.39 11.38 -7.68
N PHE A 78 -10.25 11.39 -8.37
CA PHE A 78 -8.97 11.73 -7.75
C PHE A 78 -8.87 13.22 -7.41
N VAL A 79 -9.39 14.12 -8.26
CA VAL A 79 -9.44 15.56 -7.97
C VAL A 79 -10.30 15.81 -6.72
N GLU A 80 -11.50 15.26 -6.65
CA GLU A 80 -12.38 15.37 -5.47
C GLU A 80 -11.73 14.79 -4.21
N ARG A 81 -10.96 13.70 -4.33
CA ARG A 81 -10.18 13.15 -3.23
C ARG A 81 -9.10 14.09 -2.77
N LYS A 82 -8.39 14.76 -3.70
CA LYS A 82 -7.35 15.74 -3.41
C LYS A 82 -7.90 16.88 -2.56
N GLU A 83 -9.02 17.45 -2.98
CA GLU A 83 -9.70 18.54 -2.26
C GLU A 83 -10.18 18.07 -0.88
N ARG A 84 -10.89 16.94 -0.83
CA ARG A 84 -11.47 16.39 0.42
C ARG A 84 -10.42 16.13 1.50
N HIS A 85 -9.24 15.64 1.12
CA HIS A 85 -8.20 15.28 2.07
C HIS A 85 -7.10 16.34 2.22
N GLY A 86 -7.12 17.41 1.42
CA GLY A 86 -6.15 18.51 1.47
C GLY A 86 -4.72 18.04 1.18
N VAL A 87 -4.56 17.12 0.20
CA VAL A 87 -3.27 16.52 -0.16
C VAL A 87 -2.76 17.06 -1.48
N ASN A 88 -1.45 17.06 -1.68
CA ASN A 88 -0.82 17.45 -2.95
C ASN A 88 -0.74 16.25 -3.90
N ASN A 89 -0.27 15.11 -3.43
CA ASN A 89 -0.23 13.85 -4.19
C ASN A 89 -1.46 13.01 -3.85
N VAL A 90 -2.38 12.87 -4.78
CA VAL A 90 -3.66 12.19 -4.56
C VAL A 90 -3.53 10.66 -4.61
N VAL A 91 -2.50 10.12 -5.25
CA VAL A 91 -2.25 8.68 -5.34
C VAL A 91 -1.69 8.16 -4.02
N THR A 92 -0.65 8.79 -3.50
CA THR A 92 -0.02 8.40 -2.22
C THR A 92 -0.67 9.07 -1.01
N CYS A 93 -1.52 10.09 -1.22
CA CYS A 93 -2.07 10.95 -0.16
C CYS A 93 -0.97 11.62 0.67
N ASP A 94 0.08 12.10 0.00
CA ASP A 94 1.29 12.70 0.56
C ASP A 94 2.13 11.75 1.44
N ALA A 95 1.91 10.43 1.36
CA ALA A 95 2.74 9.48 2.11
C ALA A 95 4.21 9.57 1.67
N PRO A 96 5.15 9.72 2.62
CA PRO A 96 6.57 9.85 2.30
C PRO A 96 7.23 8.52 1.92
N ILE A 97 6.52 7.41 2.09
CA ILE A 97 7.04 6.06 1.81
C ILE A 97 5.96 5.28 1.07
N VAL A 98 6.38 4.61 0.01
CA VAL A 98 5.58 3.59 -0.68
C VAL A 98 6.39 2.32 -0.80
N VAL A 99 5.84 1.21 -0.36
CA VAL A 99 6.38 -0.13 -0.59
C VAL A 99 5.64 -0.72 -1.78
N LEU A 100 6.33 -0.95 -2.89
CA LEU A 100 5.81 -1.66 -4.04
C LEU A 100 6.11 -3.15 -3.87
N ILE A 101 5.11 -4.00 -4.09
CA ILE A 101 5.20 -5.46 -3.98
C ILE A 101 5.00 -6.03 -5.38
N TYR A 102 5.98 -6.79 -5.85
CA TYR A 102 6.01 -7.29 -7.23
C TYR A 102 6.48 -8.74 -7.29
N LYS A 103 6.12 -9.43 -8.36
CA LYS A 103 6.51 -10.83 -8.61
C LYS A 103 8.00 -10.92 -8.91
N ASN A 104 8.65 -11.92 -8.34
CA ASN A 104 9.97 -12.38 -8.74
C ASN A 104 9.88 -13.69 -9.57
N GLU A 105 11.02 -14.30 -9.86
CA GLU A 105 11.11 -15.49 -10.71
C GLU A 105 10.51 -16.76 -10.07
N ARG A 106 10.34 -16.77 -8.74
CA ARG A 106 9.75 -17.90 -8.00
C ARG A 106 8.23 -17.80 -7.89
N ALA A 107 7.62 -16.73 -8.43
CA ALA A 107 6.19 -16.50 -8.29
C ALA A 107 5.37 -17.62 -8.96
N ASN A 108 4.43 -18.16 -8.21
CA ASN A 108 3.38 -19.01 -8.74
C ASN A 108 2.13 -18.16 -8.96
N GLU A 109 1.61 -18.13 -10.20
CA GLU A 109 0.53 -17.23 -10.60
C GLU A 109 -0.80 -17.50 -9.86
N ASP A 110 -1.03 -18.74 -9.41
CA ASP A 110 -2.26 -19.08 -8.68
C ASP A 110 -2.25 -18.53 -7.25
N TRP A 111 -1.06 -18.39 -6.64
CA TRP A 111 -0.94 -18.10 -5.21
C TRP A 111 -0.33 -16.73 -4.90
N VAL A 112 0.50 -16.18 -5.78
CA VAL A 112 1.27 -14.96 -5.49
C VAL A 112 0.39 -13.77 -5.07
N LYS A 113 -0.82 -13.64 -5.60
CA LYS A 113 -1.74 -12.57 -5.20
C LYS A 113 -2.25 -12.75 -3.76
N ILE A 114 -2.42 -13.98 -3.32
CA ILE A 114 -2.78 -14.30 -1.93
C ILE A 114 -1.59 -13.98 -1.02
N ASP A 115 -0.39 -14.41 -1.39
CA ASP A 115 0.85 -14.16 -0.66
C ASP A 115 1.10 -12.64 -0.49
N VAL A 116 0.89 -11.86 -1.56
CA VAL A 116 0.98 -10.39 -1.51
C VAL A 116 -0.05 -9.78 -0.54
N GLY A 117 -1.27 -10.31 -0.49
CA GLY A 117 -2.28 -9.91 0.49
C GLY A 117 -1.80 -10.16 1.94
N ILE A 118 -1.19 -11.30 2.20
CA ILE A 118 -0.62 -11.67 3.51
C ILE A 118 0.55 -10.73 3.86
N ALA A 119 1.51 -10.55 2.95
CA ALA A 119 2.66 -9.67 3.17
C ALA A 119 2.25 -8.22 3.37
N SER A 120 1.28 -7.71 2.61
CA SER A 120 0.78 -6.34 2.77
C SER A 120 0.13 -6.13 4.14
N MET A 121 -0.62 -7.12 4.65
CA MET A 121 -1.17 -7.05 6.00
C MET A 121 -0.07 -7.09 7.06
N SER A 122 0.98 -7.88 6.87
CA SER A 122 2.15 -7.92 7.77
C SER A 122 2.85 -6.56 7.85
N ILE A 123 3.06 -5.89 6.69
CA ILE A 123 3.59 -4.52 6.65
C ILE A 123 2.72 -3.57 7.46
N MET A 124 1.41 -3.57 7.21
CA MET A 124 0.48 -2.65 7.88
C MET A 124 0.40 -2.89 9.38
N MET A 125 0.45 -4.14 9.82
CA MET A 125 0.41 -4.50 11.23
C MET A 125 1.72 -4.16 11.95
N ALA A 126 2.88 -4.41 11.32
CA ALA A 126 4.17 -4.02 11.85
C ALA A 126 4.30 -2.50 11.97
N ALA A 127 3.84 -1.75 10.94
CA ALA A 127 3.81 -0.30 10.96
C ALA A 127 2.97 0.25 12.13
N GLN A 128 1.82 -0.36 12.40
CA GLN A 128 0.93 0.06 13.48
C GLN A 128 1.56 -0.05 14.87
N ASN A 129 2.52 -0.98 15.09
CA ASN A 129 3.26 -1.08 16.36
C ASN A 129 4.14 0.14 16.63
N PHE A 130 4.57 0.85 15.58
CA PHE A 130 5.33 2.10 15.65
C PHE A 130 4.45 3.34 15.54
N GLY A 131 3.10 3.17 15.56
CA GLY A 131 2.15 4.25 15.33
C GLY A 131 2.29 4.87 13.94
N ILE A 132 2.70 4.08 12.96
CA ILE A 132 2.76 4.43 11.54
C ILE A 132 1.49 3.95 10.88
N GLU A 133 0.81 4.85 10.20
CA GLU A 133 -0.43 4.56 9.50
C GLU A 133 -0.17 4.08 8.06
N SER A 134 -1.19 3.46 7.46
CA SER A 134 -1.01 2.80 6.17
C SER A 134 -2.23 2.89 5.25
N MET A 135 -1.98 2.75 3.94
CA MET A 135 -3.01 2.64 2.91
C MET A 135 -2.52 1.72 1.79
N CYS A 136 -3.37 0.77 1.37
CA CYS A 136 -3.10 0.00 0.15
C CYS A 136 -3.34 0.85 -1.10
N LEU A 137 -2.43 0.75 -2.07
CA LEU A 137 -2.44 1.44 -3.35
C LEU A 137 -2.69 0.43 -4.48
N GLY A 138 -3.91 -0.12 -4.57
CA GLY A 138 -4.27 -1.02 -5.66
C GLY A 138 -4.22 -0.35 -7.04
N VAL A 139 -4.39 0.97 -7.08
CA VAL A 139 -4.38 1.75 -8.31
C VAL A 139 -3.05 1.66 -9.09
N VAL A 140 -1.93 1.34 -8.44
CA VAL A 140 -0.63 1.20 -9.12
C VAL A 140 -0.52 -0.08 -9.96
N ALA A 141 -1.43 -1.02 -9.78
CA ALA A 141 -1.41 -2.36 -10.40
C ALA A 141 -2.74 -2.69 -11.11
N THR A 142 -3.48 -1.68 -11.57
CA THR A 142 -4.62 -1.89 -12.47
C THR A 142 -4.13 -2.13 -13.90
N LYS A 143 -4.99 -2.68 -14.76
CA LYS A 143 -4.67 -2.91 -16.18
C LYS A 143 -4.21 -1.65 -16.91
N ASP A 144 -4.67 -0.46 -16.49
CA ASP A 144 -4.40 0.81 -17.16
C ASP A 144 -3.12 1.48 -16.65
N THR A 145 -2.73 1.25 -15.39
CA THR A 145 -1.66 2.00 -14.71
C THR A 145 -0.39 1.18 -14.48
N GLN A 146 -0.52 -0.15 -14.42
CA GLN A 146 0.56 -1.07 -14.05
C GLN A 146 1.82 -0.88 -14.89
N GLU A 147 1.67 -0.87 -16.24
CA GLU A 147 2.81 -0.77 -17.16
C GLU A 147 3.61 0.52 -16.95
N LYS A 148 2.95 1.66 -16.79
CA LYS A 148 3.63 2.94 -16.53
C LYS A 148 4.30 3.00 -15.16
N CYS A 149 3.70 2.39 -14.15
CA CYS A 149 4.32 2.28 -12.84
C CYS A 149 5.56 1.37 -12.89
N GLU A 150 5.49 0.26 -13.61
CA GLU A 150 6.62 -0.65 -13.80
C GLU A 150 7.79 0.01 -14.56
N GLU A 151 7.51 0.72 -15.66
CA GLU A 151 8.50 1.51 -16.41
C GLU A 151 9.21 2.54 -15.50
N LEU A 152 8.44 3.28 -14.68
CA LEU A 152 8.98 4.30 -13.78
C LEU A 152 10.00 3.74 -12.79
N PHE A 153 9.78 2.51 -12.31
CA PHE A 153 10.62 1.88 -11.28
C PHE A 153 11.56 0.81 -11.82
N GLY A 154 11.57 0.56 -13.14
CA GLY A 154 12.40 -0.46 -13.77
C GLY A 154 12.00 -1.88 -13.41
N LEU A 155 10.71 -2.11 -13.12
CA LEU A 155 10.17 -3.43 -12.81
C LEU A 155 9.83 -4.19 -14.10
N LYS A 156 9.85 -5.52 -14.02
CA LYS A 156 9.45 -6.38 -15.14
C LYS A 156 7.96 -6.17 -15.46
N LYS A 157 7.62 -6.09 -16.73
CA LYS A 157 6.24 -5.96 -17.20
C LYS A 157 5.34 -7.08 -16.64
N GLY A 158 4.20 -6.69 -16.09
CA GLY A 158 3.22 -7.57 -15.48
C GLY A 158 3.63 -8.11 -14.10
N SER A 159 4.66 -7.54 -13.45
CA SER A 159 5.14 -8.00 -12.15
C SER A 159 4.54 -7.24 -10.97
N LEU A 160 4.24 -5.95 -11.10
CA LEU A 160 3.74 -5.13 -9.99
C LEU A 160 2.34 -5.57 -9.56
N LEU A 161 2.14 -5.85 -8.28
CA LEU A 161 0.90 -6.41 -7.77
C LEU A 161 0.16 -5.48 -6.80
N LEU A 162 0.91 -4.72 -5.98
CA LEU A 162 0.31 -3.84 -4.99
C LEU A 162 1.31 -2.78 -4.53
N GLY A 163 0.80 -1.63 -4.09
CA GLY A 163 1.56 -0.67 -3.30
C GLY A 163 1.01 -0.57 -1.88
N VAL A 164 1.87 -0.24 -0.91
CA VAL A 164 1.47 0.12 0.45
C VAL A 164 2.12 1.45 0.82
N ALA A 165 1.31 2.49 1.00
CA ALA A 165 1.74 3.78 1.49
C ALA A 165 1.87 3.75 3.01
N LEU A 166 2.94 4.36 3.55
CA LEU A 166 3.25 4.44 4.97
C LEU A 166 3.62 5.86 5.37
N GLY A 167 3.16 6.30 6.55
CA GLY A 167 3.49 7.62 7.08
C GLY A 167 2.77 7.95 8.38
N LYS A 168 3.02 9.15 8.88
CA LYS A 168 2.23 9.74 9.96
C LYS A 168 1.11 10.59 9.37
N PRO A 169 -0.09 10.57 9.95
CA PRO A 169 -1.17 11.43 9.48
C PRO A 169 -0.83 12.91 9.74
N LYS A 170 -1.17 13.77 8.78
CA LYS A 170 -1.11 15.23 8.94
C LYS A 170 -2.40 15.70 9.61
N GLY A 171 -2.34 15.90 10.92
CA GLY A 171 -3.49 16.31 11.70
C GLY A 171 -4.53 15.18 11.90
N LYS A 172 -5.79 15.57 12.09
CA LYS A 172 -6.90 14.64 12.32
C LYS A 172 -7.40 14.08 11.00
N SER A 173 -7.33 12.74 10.84
CA SER A 173 -7.87 12.07 9.67
C SER A 173 -9.37 11.83 9.80
N GLU A 174 -10.11 12.08 8.74
CA GLU A 174 -11.50 11.65 8.62
C GLU A 174 -11.57 10.14 8.48
N LEU A 175 -12.10 9.45 9.47
CA LEU A 175 -12.23 8.01 9.50
C LEU A 175 -13.68 7.62 9.16
N ARG A 176 -13.84 6.86 8.06
CA ARG A 176 -15.14 6.27 7.74
C ARG A 176 -15.56 5.27 8.81
N GLU A 177 -16.84 5.19 9.12
CA GLU A 177 -17.37 4.13 9.98
C GLU A 177 -17.03 2.74 9.40
N ARG A 178 -16.69 1.81 10.28
CA ARG A 178 -16.42 0.43 9.87
C ARG A 178 -17.72 -0.37 9.88
N VAL A 179 -18.31 -0.52 8.71
CA VAL A 179 -19.48 -1.37 8.51
C VAL A 179 -19.02 -2.72 7.99
N THR A 180 -19.34 -3.80 8.70
CA THR A 180 -19.06 -5.18 8.27
C THR A 180 -20.23 -5.70 7.44
N LYS A 181 -19.91 -6.19 6.22
CA LYS A 181 -20.88 -6.83 5.32
C LYS A 181 -20.66 -8.34 5.20
N CYS A 182 -19.51 -8.81 5.69
CA CYS A 182 -19.16 -10.23 5.68
C CYS A 182 -19.91 -10.97 6.79
N LYS A 183 -20.33 -12.20 6.50
CA LYS A 183 -20.98 -13.10 7.45
C LYS A 183 -19.97 -14.17 7.89
N VAL A 184 -20.12 -14.61 9.13
CA VAL A 184 -19.43 -15.79 9.68
C VAL A 184 -20.50 -16.83 9.98
N SER A 185 -20.29 -18.05 9.54
CA SER A 185 -21.17 -19.20 9.84
C SER A 185 -20.37 -20.25 10.58
N TYR A 186 -21.00 -20.89 11.54
CA TYR A 186 -20.43 -22.01 12.30
C TYR A 186 -21.21 -23.28 11.92
N LEU A 187 -20.47 -24.34 11.62
CA LEU A 187 -21.02 -25.68 11.43
C LEU A 187 -20.54 -26.51 12.64
N GLU A 188 -21.47 -26.94 13.46
CA GLU A 188 -21.25 -27.75 14.67
C GLU A 188 -21.59 -29.22 14.40
#